data_f1eb8b5f2f6db26e8058e110994a3ef2
#
_entry.id   f1eb8b5f2f6db26e8058e110994a3ef2
#
_cell.length_a   1.000
_cell.length_b   1.000
_cell.length_c   1.000
_cell.angle_alpha   90.00
_cell.angle_beta   90.00
_cell.angle_gamma   90.00
#
_symmetry.space_group_name_H-M   'P 1'
#
loop_
_entity.id
_entity.type
_entity.pdbx_description
1 polymer ?
#
loop_
_entity_poly.entity_id
_entity_poly.type
_entity_poly.pdbx_seq_one_letter_code
_entity_poly.pdbx_strand_id
1 'polypeptide(L)'
;MKIFLYGHGGSGNHGCEAIVRSTQKILQLSKDEIILLSENKDEDIKYGLSEICTIREAKQNYSKKSTEFWKAYLRLKFRNDYREMDKMPYRNAMKEIEKGDIVLSIGGDNYCYADVDKYIMLHELAKERGAKTVLWGCSIEPELIENPQIANDLRKYDLITVRESISYDAIRKVNSNTQFVADPAFVLDTCEKCNRIGFLDNNVVGINISPMIVKNEFIEGITKKNYFKLMDYILLSTDMEIALIPHVIWNDGDDRKILKEFYEKYRDTGRVILIEDNSCEVLKGYISKCRFFIGARTHSTIAAYSSNVPTLVVGYSVKARGIAKDLFGTTDGYVLPVQMLKTDCELLDAFLNLMLHENEIRNQLEVQNTLFRKRAYVALNEIKKI
;
A
#
# COMPACT_ATOMS: atom_id res chain seq x y z
N MET A 1 15.64 -11.90 20.24
CA MET A 1 14.32 -11.76 19.61
C MET A 1 14.51 -10.94 18.35
N LYS A 2 14.11 -11.49 17.23
CA LYS A 2 14.16 -10.82 15.93
C LYS A 2 12.74 -10.56 15.44
N ILE A 3 12.59 -9.58 14.55
CA ILE A 3 11.32 -9.32 13.87
C ILE A 3 11.46 -9.67 12.40
N PHE A 4 10.64 -10.60 11.95
CA PHE A 4 10.57 -11.03 10.56
C PHE A 4 9.39 -10.37 9.87
N LEU A 5 9.62 -9.84 8.68
CA LEU A 5 8.58 -9.26 7.81
C LEU A 5 8.33 -10.21 6.63
N TYR A 6 7.09 -10.58 6.36
CA TYR A 6 6.71 -11.38 5.20
C TYR A 6 5.48 -10.83 4.49
N GLY A 7 5.18 -11.35 3.32
CA GLY A 7 4.07 -10.85 2.50
C GLY A 7 4.41 -9.59 1.72
N HIS A 8 5.71 -9.27 1.63
CA HIS A 8 6.23 -8.15 0.85
C HIS A 8 6.57 -8.60 -0.57
N GLY A 9 5.90 -8.01 -1.56
CA GLY A 9 6.06 -8.38 -2.97
C GLY A 9 7.29 -7.79 -3.65
N GLY A 10 7.90 -6.76 -3.07
CA GLY A 10 9.03 -6.00 -3.62
C GLY A 10 8.75 -4.50 -3.68
N SER A 11 9.83 -3.72 -3.70
CA SER A 11 9.81 -2.24 -3.70
C SER A 11 9.38 -1.62 -5.02
N GLY A 12 9.23 -2.38 -6.09
CA GLY A 12 8.58 -1.91 -7.32
C GLY A 12 7.11 -1.52 -7.15
N ASN A 13 6.52 -1.89 -5.99
CA ASN A 13 5.38 -1.21 -5.41
C ASN A 13 5.88 -0.32 -4.26
N HIS A 14 5.99 0.98 -4.50
CA HIS A 14 6.52 1.93 -3.50
C HIS A 14 5.66 2.03 -2.24
N GLY A 15 4.42 1.56 -2.27
CA GLY A 15 3.61 1.36 -1.08
C GLY A 15 4.16 0.26 -0.19
N CYS A 16 4.60 -0.86 -0.76
CA CYS A 16 5.25 -1.93 -0.02
C CYS A 16 6.58 -1.47 0.58
N GLU A 17 7.39 -0.73 -0.19
CA GLU A 17 8.62 -0.07 0.29
C GLU A 17 8.34 0.85 1.47
N ALA A 18 7.33 1.72 1.35
CA ALA A 18 6.93 2.66 2.39
C ALA A 18 6.53 1.96 3.70
N ILE A 19 5.80 0.84 3.61
CA ILE A 19 5.43 0.03 4.79
C ILE A 19 6.68 -0.51 5.50
N VAL A 20 7.67 -1.05 4.77
CA VAL A 20 8.90 -1.59 5.39
C VAL A 20 9.66 -0.49 6.12
N ARG A 21 9.94 0.65 5.47
CA ARG A 21 10.64 1.80 6.06
C ARG A 21 9.91 2.33 7.29
N SER A 22 8.62 2.53 7.18
CA SER A 22 7.78 3.02 8.27
C SER A 22 7.68 2.03 9.43
N THR A 23 7.63 0.72 9.14
CA THR A 23 7.63 -0.33 10.17
C THR A 23 8.93 -0.30 10.98
N GLN A 24 10.09 -0.23 10.32
CA GLN A 24 11.38 -0.11 11.00
C GLN A 24 11.41 1.13 11.90
N LYS A 25 10.92 2.26 11.41
CA LYS A 25 10.86 3.53 12.16
C LYS A 25 9.90 3.46 13.36
N ILE A 26 8.69 2.90 13.18
CA ILE A 26 7.69 2.74 14.26
C ILE A 26 8.25 1.84 15.36
N LEU A 27 8.87 0.74 14.98
CA LEU A 27 9.38 -0.25 15.93
C LEU A 27 10.74 0.12 16.54
N GLN A 28 11.39 1.18 16.01
CA GLN A 28 12.67 1.69 16.48
C GLN A 28 13.78 0.61 16.47
N LEU A 29 13.77 -0.22 15.43
CA LEU A 29 14.68 -1.36 15.30
C LEU A 29 15.95 -0.97 14.55
N SER A 30 17.06 -1.57 14.95
CA SER A 30 18.28 -1.57 14.16
C SER A 30 18.16 -2.52 12.96
N LYS A 31 19.05 -2.35 11.97
CA LYS A 31 19.09 -3.17 10.75
C LYS A 31 19.15 -4.68 11.05
N ASP A 32 19.91 -5.07 12.08
CA ASP A 32 20.17 -6.48 12.38
C ASP A 32 19.03 -7.16 13.17
N GLU A 33 18.11 -6.36 13.70
CA GLU A 33 16.94 -6.84 14.43
C GLU A 33 15.75 -7.13 13.54
N ILE A 34 15.75 -6.59 12.30
CA ILE A 34 14.65 -6.71 11.34
C ILE A 34 15.08 -7.49 10.10
N ILE A 35 14.36 -8.55 9.78
CA ILE A 35 14.63 -9.43 8.64
C ILE A 35 13.44 -9.35 7.68
N LEU A 36 13.69 -8.89 6.45
CA LEU A 36 12.69 -8.85 5.39
C LEU A 36 12.79 -10.12 4.54
N LEU A 37 11.72 -10.92 4.54
CA LEU A 37 11.53 -12.03 3.60
C LEU A 37 10.90 -11.47 2.33
N SER A 38 11.73 -11.12 1.37
CA SER A 38 11.37 -10.46 0.12
C SER A 38 11.06 -11.47 -0.99
N GLU A 39 10.04 -11.20 -1.78
CA GLU A 39 9.79 -11.93 -3.02
C GLU A 39 10.60 -11.40 -4.21
N ASN A 40 11.12 -10.17 -4.09
CA ASN A 40 11.97 -9.53 -5.09
C ASN A 40 13.14 -8.79 -4.43
N LYS A 41 14.11 -9.56 -3.97
CA LYS A 41 15.26 -9.05 -3.22
C LYS A 41 16.06 -7.99 -3.98
N ASP A 42 16.22 -8.16 -5.30
CA ASP A 42 17.02 -7.23 -6.12
C ASP A 42 16.34 -5.85 -6.23
N GLU A 43 15.01 -5.81 -6.32
CA GLU A 43 14.26 -4.56 -6.24
C GLU A 43 14.48 -3.88 -4.89
N ASP A 44 14.36 -4.61 -3.80
CA ASP A 44 14.51 -4.08 -2.45
C ASP A 44 15.91 -3.53 -2.20
N ILE A 45 16.94 -4.18 -2.73
CA ILE A 45 18.32 -3.68 -2.68
C ILE A 45 18.46 -2.41 -3.53
N LYS A 46 17.88 -2.39 -4.74
CA LYS A 46 17.90 -1.24 -5.65
C LYS A 46 17.33 0.01 -4.98
N TYR A 47 16.24 -0.12 -4.21
CA TYR A 47 15.61 0.99 -3.50
C TYR A 47 16.17 1.22 -2.08
N GLY A 48 17.27 0.58 -1.71
CA GLY A 48 18.03 0.87 -0.49
C GLY A 48 17.43 0.27 0.79
N LEU A 49 16.50 -0.69 0.72
CA LEU A 49 16.00 -1.36 1.93
C LEU A 49 17.09 -2.15 2.66
N SER A 50 18.16 -2.55 1.97
CA SER A 50 19.33 -3.18 2.58
C SER A 50 20.09 -2.28 3.57
N GLU A 51 19.82 -0.99 3.59
CA GLU A 51 20.39 -0.04 4.57
C GLU A 51 19.68 -0.12 5.92
N ILE A 52 18.40 -0.50 5.94
CA ILE A 52 17.52 -0.46 7.12
C ILE A 52 17.09 -1.83 7.65
N CYS A 53 17.23 -2.88 6.85
CA CYS A 53 16.90 -4.25 7.26
C CYS A 53 17.81 -5.29 6.60
N THR A 54 17.86 -6.49 7.20
CA THR A 54 18.50 -7.65 6.57
C THR A 54 17.53 -8.30 5.59
N ILE A 55 17.87 -8.36 4.30
CA ILE A 55 16.99 -8.91 3.26
C ILE A 55 17.32 -10.38 3.01
N ARG A 56 16.32 -11.24 3.03
CA ARG A 56 16.37 -12.66 2.64
C ARG A 56 15.37 -12.94 1.53
N GLU A 57 15.70 -13.85 0.63
CA GLU A 57 14.73 -14.33 -0.35
C GLU A 57 13.61 -15.12 0.33
N ALA A 58 12.36 -14.74 0.12
CA ALA A 58 11.20 -15.46 0.64
C ALA A 58 11.05 -16.83 -0.03
N LYS A 59 11.32 -16.92 -1.34
CA LYS A 59 11.32 -18.16 -2.10
C LYS A 59 12.73 -18.64 -2.32
N GLN A 60 13.04 -19.86 -1.88
CA GLN A 60 14.34 -20.47 -2.03
C GLN A 60 14.24 -21.82 -2.75
N ASN A 61 15.31 -22.19 -3.40
CA ASN A 61 15.42 -23.51 -4.01
C ASN A 61 15.33 -24.62 -2.95
N TYR A 62 14.63 -25.69 -3.28
CA TYR A 62 14.51 -26.86 -2.42
C TYR A 62 14.97 -28.12 -3.15
N SER A 63 15.48 -29.08 -2.38
CA SER A 63 15.97 -30.33 -2.93
C SER A 63 14.81 -31.30 -3.20
N LYS A 64 14.69 -31.73 -4.47
CA LYS A 64 13.75 -32.79 -4.87
C LYS A 64 14.13 -34.16 -4.29
N LYS A 65 15.32 -34.28 -3.64
CA LYS A 65 15.79 -35.50 -2.95
C LYS A 65 15.42 -35.50 -1.47
N SER A 66 14.84 -34.40 -0.93
CA SER A 66 14.47 -34.31 0.48
C SER A 66 13.27 -35.19 0.83
N THR A 67 13.20 -35.65 2.06
CA THR A 67 12.06 -36.41 2.59
C THR A 67 10.78 -35.59 2.60
N GLU A 68 10.90 -34.28 2.83
CA GLU A 68 9.80 -33.32 2.81
C GLU A 68 9.19 -33.22 1.40
N PHE A 69 10.05 -33.14 0.36
CA PHE A 69 9.58 -33.12 -1.02
C PHE A 69 8.77 -34.38 -1.36
N TRP A 70 9.30 -35.56 -1.01
CA TRP A 70 8.60 -36.80 -1.30
C TRP A 70 7.29 -36.94 -0.52
N LYS A 71 7.22 -36.49 0.74
CA LYS A 71 5.96 -36.43 1.48
C LYS A 71 4.94 -35.52 0.83
N ALA A 72 5.35 -34.32 0.41
CA ALA A 72 4.50 -33.36 -0.30
C ALA A 72 4.03 -33.92 -1.64
N TYR A 73 4.94 -34.54 -2.42
CA TYR A 73 4.63 -35.17 -3.70
C TYR A 73 3.63 -36.32 -3.55
N LEU A 74 3.77 -37.19 -2.55
CA LEU A 74 2.84 -38.28 -2.28
C LEU A 74 1.44 -37.75 -1.91
N ARG A 75 1.36 -36.68 -1.09
CA ARG A 75 0.08 -36.02 -0.79
C ARG A 75 -0.57 -35.46 -2.06
N LEU A 76 0.20 -34.78 -2.89
CA LEU A 76 -0.27 -34.29 -4.17
C LEU A 76 -0.80 -35.44 -5.05
N LYS A 77 -0.01 -36.48 -5.22
CA LYS A 77 -0.35 -37.62 -6.12
C LYS A 77 -1.55 -38.42 -5.65
N PHE A 78 -1.68 -38.66 -4.35
CA PHE A 78 -2.72 -39.55 -3.81
C PHE A 78 -3.95 -38.83 -3.26
N ARG A 79 -3.84 -37.54 -2.90
CA ARG A 79 -4.94 -36.77 -2.27
C ARG A 79 -5.28 -35.50 -3.06
N ASN A 80 -4.61 -35.21 -4.16
CA ASN A 80 -4.73 -33.96 -4.92
C ASN A 80 -4.55 -32.71 -4.03
N ASP A 81 -3.71 -32.82 -2.97
CA ASP A 81 -3.44 -31.76 -2.01
C ASP A 81 -2.13 -31.03 -2.39
N TYR A 82 -2.26 -29.83 -2.94
CA TYR A 82 -1.15 -28.98 -3.39
C TYR A 82 -0.48 -28.22 -2.25
N ARG A 83 -1.14 -28.03 -1.10
CA ARG A 83 -0.70 -27.12 -0.03
C ARG A 83 0.73 -27.38 0.45
N GLU A 84 1.13 -28.63 0.61
CA GLU A 84 2.49 -28.94 1.05
C GLU A 84 3.53 -28.67 -0.04
N MET A 85 3.18 -28.77 -1.33
CA MET A 85 4.06 -28.37 -2.43
C MET A 85 4.22 -26.85 -2.49
N ASP A 86 3.15 -26.10 -2.27
CA ASP A 86 3.16 -24.63 -2.26
C ASP A 86 3.99 -24.07 -1.12
N LYS A 87 4.06 -24.78 0.03
CA LYS A 87 4.91 -24.44 1.17
C LYS A 87 6.41 -24.62 0.90
N MET A 88 6.79 -25.51 -0.02
CA MET A 88 8.20 -25.91 -0.22
C MET A 88 9.15 -24.75 -0.52
N PRO A 89 8.82 -23.79 -1.42
CA PRO A 89 9.72 -22.67 -1.72
C PRO A 89 9.97 -21.76 -0.52
N TYR A 90 9.02 -21.66 0.40
CA TYR A 90 9.09 -20.75 1.55
C TYR A 90 9.70 -21.38 2.81
N ARG A 91 9.69 -22.71 2.91
CA ARG A 91 10.14 -23.43 4.14
C ARG A 91 11.56 -23.07 4.56
N ASN A 92 12.51 -22.89 3.62
CA ASN A 92 13.88 -22.60 3.98
C ASN A 92 14.04 -21.20 4.61
N ALA A 93 13.37 -20.18 4.04
CA ALA A 93 13.38 -18.85 4.62
C ALA A 93 12.73 -18.82 6.03
N MET A 94 11.64 -19.57 6.21
CA MET A 94 10.94 -19.66 7.50
C MET A 94 11.71 -20.47 8.55
N LYS A 95 12.72 -21.29 8.18
CA LYS A 95 13.57 -22.02 9.16
C LYS A 95 14.43 -21.11 10.01
N GLU A 96 14.73 -19.89 9.60
CA GLU A 96 15.47 -18.91 10.38
C GLU A 96 14.66 -18.36 11.57
N ILE A 97 13.33 -18.55 11.56
CA ILE A 97 12.43 -18.09 12.62
C ILE A 97 12.54 -19.07 13.80
N GLU A 98 12.75 -18.51 14.99
CA GLU A 98 12.84 -19.25 16.24
C GLU A 98 11.64 -18.97 17.15
N LYS A 99 11.43 -19.85 18.12
CA LYS A 99 10.40 -19.65 19.14
C LYS A 99 10.69 -18.37 19.93
N GLY A 100 9.70 -17.48 19.99
CA GLY A 100 9.82 -16.18 20.68
C GLY A 100 10.18 -15.02 19.74
N ASP A 101 10.48 -15.29 18.48
CA ASP A 101 10.53 -14.24 17.44
C ASP A 101 9.13 -13.73 17.11
N ILE A 102 9.06 -12.51 16.58
CA ILE A 102 7.81 -11.90 16.12
C ILE A 102 7.83 -11.87 14.59
N VAL A 103 6.71 -12.25 13.99
CA VAL A 103 6.58 -12.33 12.53
C VAL A 103 5.40 -11.48 12.06
N LEU A 104 5.68 -10.46 11.25
CA LEU A 104 4.69 -9.51 10.76
C LEU A 104 4.31 -9.82 9.31
N SER A 105 3.02 -10.00 9.03
CA SER A 105 2.45 -9.98 7.68
C SER A 105 2.24 -8.53 7.28
N ILE A 106 3.11 -7.96 6.42
CA ILE A 106 3.23 -6.50 6.22
C ILE A 106 2.59 -5.97 4.93
N GLY A 107 1.97 -6.77 4.11
CA GLY A 107 1.47 -6.32 2.80
C GLY A 107 0.36 -5.25 2.85
N GLY A 108 -0.27 -5.02 3.99
CA GLY A 108 -1.42 -4.12 4.13
C GLY A 108 -2.68 -4.60 3.43
N ASP A 109 -2.52 -5.19 2.25
CA ASP A 109 -3.57 -5.71 1.37
C ASP A 109 -3.66 -7.24 1.40
N ASN A 110 -2.85 -7.92 2.20
CA ASN A 110 -2.72 -9.39 2.20
C ASN A 110 -4.05 -10.13 2.42
N TYR A 111 -4.99 -9.50 3.11
CA TYR A 111 -6.35 -10.02 3.36
C TYR A 111 -7.44 -9.11 2.76
N CYS A 112 -7.07 -8.12 1.94
CA CYS A 112 -8.02 -7.16 1.37
C CYS A 112 -8.89 -7.76 0.25
N TYR A 113 -8.44 -8.84 -0.36
CA TYR A 113 -9.10 -9.51 -1.49
C TYR A 113 -9.25 -11.01 -1.22
N ALA A 114 -10.06 -11.70 -2.03
CA ALA A 114 -10.38 -13.12 -1.83
C ALA A 114 -9.19 -14.09 -2.03
N ASP A 115 -8.13 -13.67 -2.74
CA ASP A 115 -6.93 -14.50 -2.97
C ASP A 115 -5.97 -14.44 -1.78
N VAL A 116 -6.34 -15.10 -0.69
CA VAL A 116 -5.63 -15.10 0.60
C VAL A 116 -4.83 -16.38 0.87
N ASP A 117 -4.98 -17.43 0.06
CA ASP A 117 -4.43 -18.76 0.35
C ASP A 117 -2.93 -18.75 0.61
N LYS A 118 -2.19 -17.95 -0.16
CA LYS A 118 -0.74 -17.76 0.05
C LYS A 118 -0.43 -17.19 1.43
N TYR A 119 -1.18 -16.19 1.89
CA TYR A 119 -0.91 -15.51 3.16
C TYR A 119 -1.30 -16.38 4.35
N ILE A 120 -2.42 -17.13 4.25
CA ILE A 120 -2.81 -18.16 5.23
C ILE A 120 -1.71 -19.22 5.34
N MET A 121 -1.19 -19.72 4.21
CA MET A 121 -0.09 -20.67 4.16
C MET A 121 1.19 -20.14 4.83
N LEU A 122 1.56 -18.89 4.54
CA LEU A 122 2.75 -18.26 5.15
C LEU A 122 2.56 -18.05 6.67
N HIS A 123 1.35 -17.66 7.10
CA HIS A 123 0.99 -17.57 8.51
C HIS A 123 1.09 -18.93 9.23
N GLU A 124 0.57 -19.98 8.60
CA GLU A 124 0.72 -21.35 9.13
C GLU A 124 2.20 -21.74 9.33
N LEU A 125 3.06 -21.46 8.33
CA LEU A 125 4.50 -21.74 8.44
C LEU A 125 5.16 -20.98 9.60
N ALA A 126 4.78 -19.71 9.83
CA ALA A 126 5.28 -18.93 10.96
C ALA A 126 4.81 -19.52 12.30
N LYS A 127 3.53 -19.91 12.41
CA LYS A 127 2.98 -20.57 13.62
C LYS A 127 3.63 -21.93 13.87
N GLU A 128 3.93 -22.74 12.85
CA GLU A 128 4.67 -24.01 12.97
C GLU A 128 6.06 -23.82 13.62
N ARG A 129 6.66 -22.60 13.50
CA ARG A 129 7.94 -22.25 14.15
C ARG A 129 7.79 -21.80 15.60
N GLY A 130 6.56 -21.64 16.10
CA GLY A 130 6.29 -21.15 17.46
C GLY A 130 6.52 -19.65 17.63
N ALA A 131 6.54 -18.89 16.54
CA ALA A 131 6.64 -17.43 16.57
C ALA A 131 5.33 -16.77 17.02
N LYS A 132 5.43 -15.54 17.50
CA LYS A 132 4.30 -14.63 17.66
C LYS A 132 3.96 -14.00 16.31
N THR A 133 2.70 -14.03 15.92
CA THR A 133 2.29 -13.59 14.58
C THR A 133 1.41 -12.36 14.65
N VAL A 134 1.70 -11.40 13.79
CA VAL A 134 0.99 -10.13 13.72
C VAL A 134 0.55 -9.88 12.26
N LEU A 135 -0.72 -9.57 12.06
CA LEU A 135 -1.19 -9.00 10.80
C LEU A 135 -1.06 -7.48 10.90
N TRP A 136 -0.16 -6.89 10.10
CA TRP A 136 0.34 -5.55 10.32
C TRP A 136 -0.25 -4.51 9.37
N GLY A 137 -0.95 -3.50 9.94
CA GLY A 137 -1.51 -2.38 9.18
C GLY A 137 -2.48 -2.80 8.09
N CYS A 138 -3.30 -3.80 8.33
CA CYS A 138 -4.14 -4.43 7.31
C CYS A 138 -5.44 -3.66 7.02
N SER A 139 -6.00 -3.94 5.84
CA SER A 139 -7.40 -3.71 5.49
C SER A 139 -8.02 -5.00 4.98
N ILE A 140 -9.33 -5.13 5.14
CA ILE A 140 -10.14 -6.25 4.64
C ILE A 140 -11.50 -5.75 4.16
N GLU A 141 -11.98 -6.24 3.02
CA GLU A 141 -13.40 -6.05 2.67
C GLU A 141 -14.25 -6.83 3.68
N PRO A 142 -15.22 -6.17 4.36
CA PRO A 142 -15.97 -6.79 5.47
C PRO A 142 -16.64 -8.12 5.13
N GLU A 143 -17.07 -8.29 3.90
CA GLU A 143 -17.74 -9.49 3.41
C GLU A 143 -16.81 -10.71 3.40
N LEU A 144 -15.50 -10.52 3.30
CA LEU A 144 -14.53 -11.61 3.30
C LEU A 144 -14.44 -12.33 4.66
N ILE A 145 -14.86 -11.70 5.75
CA ILE A 145 -14.89 -12.31 7.08
C ILE A 145 -15.95 -13.42 7.16
N GLU A 146 -16.96 -13.40 6.30
CA GLU A 146 -17.96 -14.45 6.20
C GLU A 146 -17.38 -15.77 5.66
N ASN A 147 -16.21 -15.71 4.98
CA ASN A 147 -15.47 -16.90 4.57
C ASN A 147 -14.85 -17.58 5.81
N PRO A 148 -15.26 -18.84 6.13
CA PRO A 148 -14.79 -19.54 7.32
C PRO A 148 -13.28 -19.75 7.35
N GLN A 149 -12.61 -19.90 6.20
CA GLN A 149 -11.18 -20.10 6.11
C GLN A 149 -10.45 -18.81 6.54
N ILE A 150 -10.89 -17.66 6.03
CA ILE A 150 -10.34 -16.35 6.39
C ILE A 150 -10.57 -16.05 7.86
N ALA A 151 -11.81 -16.19 8.35
CA ALA A 151 -12.16 -15.95 9.74
C ALA A 151 -11.37 -16.87 10.69
N ASN A 152 -11.20 -18.15 10.36
CA ASN A 152 -10.45 -19.10 11.17
C ASN A 152 -8.96 -18.77 11.21
N ASP A 153 -8.38 -18.24 10.13
CA ASP A 153 -6.99 -17.84 10.13
C ASP A 153 -6.79 -16.54 10.91
N LEU A 154 -7.65 -15.53 10.72
CA LEU A 154 -7.60 -14.28 11.49
C LEU A 154 -7.66 -14.52 13.02
N ARG A 155 -8.44 -15.50 13.49
CA ARG A 155 -8.48 -15.86 14.93
C ARG A 155 -7.16 -16.37 15.50
N LYS A 156 -6.25 -16.85 14.65
CA LYS A 156 -4.96 -17.44 15.10
C LYS A 156 -3.85 -16.40 15.26
N TYR A 157 -4.03 -15.17 14.74
CA TYR A 157 -3.05 -14.11 14.96
C TYR A 157 -3.00 -13.69 16.42
N ASP A 158 -1.78 -13.53 16.95
CA ASP A 158 -1.56 -13.06 18.34
C ASP A 158 -1.94 -11.57 18.47
N LEU A 159 -1.80 -10.79 17.37
CA LEU A 159 -2.21 -9.39 17.27
C LEU A 159 -2.61 -9.06 15.82
N ILE A 160 -3.65 -8.26 15.64
CA ILE A 160 -3.99 -7.65 14.35
C ILE A 160 -4.00 -6.14 14.51
N THR A 161 -3.19 -5.41 13.74
CA THR A 161 -3.25 -3.96 13.65
C THR A 161 -3.97 -3.55 12.37
N VAL A 162 -5.00 -2.71 12.48
CA VAL A 162 -5.89 -2.34 11.38
C VAL A 162 -5.80 -0.84 11.15
N ARG A 163 -5.61 -0.44 9.88
CA ARG A 163 -5.27 0.94 9.51
C ARG A 163 -6.45 1.87 9.26
N GLU A 164 -7.69 1.35 9.19
CA GLU A 164 -8.90 2.15 8.98
C GLU A 164 -10.12 1.50 9.66
N SER A 165 -11.13 2.34 9.97
CA SER A 165 -12.24 1.98 10.85
C SER A 165 -13.16 0.90 10.30
N ILE A 166 -13.38 0.84 8.97
CA ILE A 166 -14.30 -0.13 8.35
C ILE A 166 -13.77 -1.55 8.56
N SER A 167 -12.51 -1.79 8.28
CA SER A 167 -11.86 -3.08 8.51
C SER A 167 -11.72 -3.40 10.00
N TYR A 168 -11.47 -2.38 10.85
CA TYR A 168 -11.38 -2.57 12.29
C TYR A 168 -12.70 -3.10 12.87
N ASP A 169 -13.83 -2.48 12.51
CA ASP A 169 -15.14 -2.91 12.98
C ASP A 169 -15.53 -4.32 12.51
N ALA A 170 -14.99 -4.74 11.38
CA ALA A 170 -15.17 -6.09 10.87
C ALA A 170 -14.28 -7.10 11.61
N ILE A 171 -12.95 -6.89 11.66
CA ILE A 171 -11.98 -7.86 12.19
C ILE A 171 -12.12 -8.06 13.70
N ARG A 172 -12.43 -7.00 14.47
CA ARG A 172 -12.62 -7.11 15.93
C ARG A 172 -13.72 -8.10 16.35
N LYS A 173 -14.64 -8.43 15.46
CA LYS A 173 -15.71 -9.42 15.71
C LYS A 173 -15.16 -10.86 15.71
N VAL A 174 -14.03 -11.11 15.06
CA VAL A 174 -13.43 -12.44 14.93
C VAL A 174 -12.15 -12.61 15.74
N ASN A 175 -11.41 -11.51 16.02
CA ASN A 175 -10.22 -11.52 16.86
C ASN A 175 -10.25 -10.33 17.82
N SER A 176 -10.33 -10.60 19.13
CA SER A 176 -10.37 -9.56 20.18
C SER A 176 -9.05 -8.82 20.35
N ASN A 177 -7.93 -9.41 19.93
CA ASN A 177 -6.60 -8.79 19.94
C ASN A 177 -6.38 -7.92 18.70
N THR A 178 -7.41 -7.17 18.31
CA THR A 178 -7.38 -6.25 17.18
C THR A 178 -7.24 -4.82 17.67
N GLN A 179 -6.25 -4.10 17.12
CA GLN A 179 -5.96 -2.72 17.49
C GLN A 179 -6.15 -1.78 16.30
N PHE A 180 -6.86 -0.68 16.53
CA PHE A 180 -7.02 0.37 15.56
C PHE A 180 -5.79 1.28 15.57
N VAL A 181 -5.04 1.28 14.47
CA VAL A 181 -3.84 2.09 14.27
C VAL A 181 -4.03 2.99 13.04
N ALA A 182 -3.01 3.72 12.61
CA ALA A 182 -2.98 4.30 11.26
C ALA A 182 -2.07 3.47 10.35
N ASP A 183 -2.24 3.65 9.04
CA ASP A 183 -1.30 3.05 8.08
C ASP A 183 0.13 3.46 8.43
N PRO A 184 1.07 2.52 8.47
CA PRO A 184 2.47 2.83 8.78
C PRO A 184 3.06 3.95 7.92
N ALA A 185 2.67 4.06 6.65
CA ALA A 185 3.19 5.06 5.72
C ALA A 185 2.86 6.53 6.10
N PHE A 186 1.96 6.77 7.06
CA PHE A 186 1.76 8.12 7.61
C PHE A 186 3.00 8.69 8.30
N VAL A 187 3.91 7.83 8.79
CA VAL A 187 5.17 8.26 9.42
C VAL A 187 6.39 8.19 8.51
N LEU A 188 6.21 7.84 7.22
CA LEU A 188 7.27 7.85 6.23
C LEU A 188 7.89 9.25 6.14
N ASP A 189 9.23 9.32 6.11
CA ASP A 189 9.94 10.58 5.88
C ASP A 189 9.84 11.03 4.42
N THR A 190 10.07 12.30 4.19
CA THR A 190 10.24 12.87 2.86
C THR A 190 11.73 13.09 2.58
N CYS A 191 12.16 12.79 1.37
CA CYS A 191 13.50 13.15 0.93
C CYS A 191 13.49 14.57 0.33
N GLU A 192 14.28 15.49 0.89
CA GLU A 192 14.39 16.88 0.40
C GLU A 192 15.14 17.00 -0.94
N LYS A 193 15.80 15.93 -1.42
CA LYS A 193 16.56 15.93 -2.69
C LYS A 193 15.69 16.10 -3.95
N CYS A 194 14.41 16.39 -3.79
CA CYS A 194 13.44 16.58 -4.88
C CYS A 194 13.51 17.97 -5.53
N ASN A 195 14.70 18.62 -5.53
CA ASN A 195 14.87 19.89 -6.19
C ASN A 195 15.07 19.68 -7.70
N ARG A 196 13.98 19.45 -8.44
CA ARG A 196 14.03 19.60 -9.89
C ARG A 196 13.67 21.01 -10.30
N ILE A 197 14.51 21.58 -11.16
CA ILE A 197 14.26 22.79 -11.91
C ILE A 197 12.95 22.63 -12.69
N GLY A 198 12.02 23.55 -12.53
CA GLY A 198 10.73 23.55 -13.25
C GLY A 198 9.52 23.03 -12.46
N PHE A 199 9.70 22.71 -11.18
CA PHE A 199 8.59 22.40 -10.29
C PHE A 199 8.25 23.64 -9.46
N LEU A 200 7.15 24.32 -9.78
CA LEU A 200 6.73 25.50 -9.02
C LEU A 200 6.12 25.04 -7.69
N ASP A 201 6.79 25.34 -6.59
CA ASP A 201 6.29 25.01 -5.26
C ASP A 201 4.87 25.57 -5.06
N ASN A 202 3.94 24.69 -4.62
CA ASN A 202 2.54 25.01 -4.34
C ASN A 202 1.69 25.49 -5.54
N ASN A 203 2.11 25.25 -6.78
CA ASN A 203 1.28 25.50 -7.97
C ASN A 203 1.20 24.29 -8.93
N VAL A 204 1.33 23.10 -8.38
CA VAL A 204 1.34 21.84 -9.15
C VAL A 204 0.19 20.95 -8.74
N VAL A 205 -0.49 20.34 -9.70
CA VAL A 205 -1.42 19.24 -9.50
C VAL A 205 -0.68 17.93 -9.73
N GLY A 206 -0.46 17.15 -8.66
CA GLY A 206 0.11 15.81 -8.77
C GLY A 206 -0.96 14.82 -9.22
N ILE A 207 -0.65 14.00 -10.19
CA ILE A 207 -1.57 12.98 -10.73
C ILE A 207 -0.89 11.63 -10.76
N ASN A 208 -1.49 10.65 -10.06
CA ASN A 208 -1.16 9.24 -10.16
C ASN A 208 -2.32 8.47 -10.79
N ILE A 209 -2.09 7.87 -11.94
CA ILE A 209 -3.06 7.02 -12.64
C ILE A 209 -2.54 5.58 -12.61
N SER A 210 -3.42 4.63 -12.29
CA SER A 210 -3.09 3.22 -12.27
C SER A 210 -3.81 2.45 -13.37
N PRO A 211 -3.17 1.51 -14.07
CA PRO A 211 -3.85 0.59 -14.97
C PRO A 211 -4.99 -0.18 -14.30
N MET A 212 -4.91 -0.40 -12.98
CA MET A 212 -5.96 -1.11 -12.23
C MET A 212 -7.28 -0.35 -12.20
N ILE A 213 -7.29 0.97 -12.06
CA ILE A 213 -8.55 1.73 -12.05
C ILE A 213 -9.22 1.71 -13.42
N VAL A 214 -8.44 1.71 -14.50
CA VAL A 214 -8.95 1.57 -15.87
C VAL A 214 -9.55 0.18 -16.10
N LYS A 215 -8.91 -0.88 -15.60
CA LYS A 215 -9.46 -2.25 -15.69
C LYS A 215 -10.74 -2.46 -14.89
N ASN A 216 -10.97 -1.67 -13.84
CA ASN A 216 -12.13 -1.77 -12.96
C ASN A 216 -13.25 -0.76 -13.29
N GLU A 217 -13.13 0.01 -14.36
CA GLU A 217 -14.20 0.88 -14.83
C GLU A 217 -15.40 0.07 -15.36
N PHE A 218 -16.61 0.62 -15.19
CA PHE A 218 -17.83 -0.03 -15.66
C PHE A 218 -18.13 0.32 -17.12
N ILE A 219 -17.80 1.55 -17.53
CA ILE A 219 -17.95 2.04 -18.90
C ILE A 219 -16.57 2.16 -19.52
N GLU A 220 -16.31 1.43 -20.60
CA GLU A 220 -15.00 1.37 -21.25
C GLU A 220 -14.49 2.77 -21.66
N GLY A 221 -13.27 3.09 -21.26
CA GLY A 221 -12.58 4.34 -21.56
C GLY A 221 -13.06 5.56 -20.79
N ILE A 222 -14.06 5.43 -19.90
CA ILE A 222 -14.61 6.54 -19.13
C ILE A 222 -13.57 7.15 -18.18
N THR A 223 -12.73 6.32 -17.56
CA THR A 223 -11.70 6.79 -16.65
C THR A 223 -10.70 7.70 -17.37
N LYS A 224 -10.17 7.26 -18.51
CA LYS A 224 -9.24 8.08 -19.30
C LYS A 224 -9.88 9.40 -19.76
N LYS A 225 -11.14 9.38 -20.21
CA LYS A 225 -11.86 10.60 -20.63
C LYS A 225 -11.97 11.60 -19.47
N ASN A 226 -12.28 11.14 -18.28
CA ASN A 226 -12.31 11.98 -17.07
C ASN A 226 -10.95 12.62 -16.77
N TYR A 227 -9.85 11.87 -16.84
CA TYR A 227 -8.52 12.43 -16.64
C TYR A 227 -8.12 13.42 -17.74
N PHE A 228 -8.44 13.14 -19.01
CA PHE A 228 -8.20 14.10 -20.10
C PHE A 228 -8.96 15.39 -19.87
N LYS A 229 -10.25 15.32 -19.52
CA LYS A 229 -11.07 16.49 -19.24
C LYS A 229 -10.52 17.34 -18.10
N LEU A 230 -10.08 16.68 -17.02
CA LEU A 230 -9.43 17.34 -15.89
C LEU A 230 -8.13 18.04 -16.31
N MET A 231 -7.25 17.35 -17.04
CA MET A 231 -5.98 17.92 -17.49
C MET A 231 -6.18 19.08 -18.49
N ASP A 232 -7.13 18.96 -19.41
CA ASP A 232 -7.53 20.05 -20.31
C ASP A 232 -7.98 21.28 -19.52
N TYR A 233 -8.81 21.12 -18.48
CA TYR A 233 -9.23 22.22 -17.61
C TYR A 233 -8.05 22.87 -16.90
N ILE A 234 -7.18 22.08 -16.27
CA ILE A 234 -6.00 22.61 -15.55
C ILE A 234 -5.13 23.45 -16.49
N LEU A 235 -4.87 22.95 -17.71
CA LEU A 235 -3.97 23.60 -18.67
C LEU A 235 -4.60 24.81 -19.38
N LEU A 236 -5.92 24.83 -19.58
CA LEU A 236 -6.60 25.90 -20.33
C LEU A 236 -7.18 26.97 -19.41
N SER A 237 -7.53 26.63 -18.18
CA SER A 237 -8.31 27.51 -17.29
C SER A 237 -7.55 27.92 -16.02
N THR A 238 -6.34 27.42 -15.82
CA THR A 238 -5.47 27.77 -14.66
C THR A 238 -4.03 27.98 -15.11
N ASP A 239 -3.20 28.51 -14.21
CA ASP A 239 -1.74 28.61 -14.38
C ASP A 239 -0.98 27.43 -13.74
N MET A 240 -1.68 26.46 -13.16
CA MET A 240 -1.07 25.30 -12.49
C MET A 240 -0.33 24.38 -13.47
N GLU A 241 0.75 23.80 -13.00
CA GLU A 241 1.48 22.72 -13.68
C GLU A 241 0.91 21.35 -13.28
N ILE A 242 1.23 20.32 -14.07
CA ILE A 242 0.83 18.94 -13.78
C ILE A 242 2.08 18.09 -13.63
N ALA A 243 2.15 17.35 -12.53
CA ALA A 243 3.16 16.32 -12.30
C ALA A 243 2.53 14.93 -12.38
N LEU A 244 2.93 14.13 -13.34
CA LEU A 244 2.53 12.73 -13.49
C LEU A 244 3.49 11.86 -12.68
N ILE A 245 3.00 11.24 -11.60
CA ILE A 245 3.83 10.59 -10.58
C ILE A 245 3.51 9.09 -10.52
N PRO A 246 4.45 8.19 -10.90
CA PRO A 246 4.27 6.75 -10.78
C PRO A 246 4.37 6.30 -9.32
N HIS A 247 3.73 5.19 -8.97
CA HIS A 247 3.82 4.60 -7.64
C HIS A 247 3.97 3.07 -7.64
N VAL A 248 3.60 2.40 -8.75
CA VAL A 248 3.84 0.98 -8.98
C VAL A 248 4.47 0.82 -10.36
N ILE A 249 5.55 0.03 -10.42
CA ILE A 249 6.31 -0.21 -11.65
C ILE A 249 6.38 -1.69 -12.05
N TRP A 250 5.62 -2.56 -11.37
CA TRP A 250 5.54 -3.98 -11.74
C TRP A 250 4.86 -4.17 -13.10
N ASN A 251 5.35 -5.12 -13.88
CA ASN A 251 4.92 -5.34 -15.27
C ASN A 251 3.41 -5.39 -15.48
N ASP A 252 2.68 -6.03 -14.57
CA ASP A 252 1.21 -6.21 -14.66
C ASP A 252 0.41 -5.00 -14.17
N GLY A 253 1.07 -3.98 -13.62
CA GLY A 253 0.41 -2.81 -13.04
C GLY A 253 1.25 -1.54 -13.14
N ASP A 254 2.15 -1.44 -14.12
CA ASP A 254 3.10 -0.35 -14.30
C ASP A 254 2.38 0.97 -14.63
N ASP A 255 2.38 1.86 -13.64
CA ASP A 255 1.78 3.19 -13.76
C ASP A 255 2.47 4.04 -14.85
N ARG A 256 3.77 3.82 -15.12
CA ARG A 256 4.55 4.59 -16.09
C ARG A 256 4.00 4.45 -17.51
N LYS A 257 3.40 3.31 -17.85
CA LYS A 257 2.85 3.07 -19.19
C LYS A 257 1.69 4.01 -19.48
N ILE A 258 0.74 4.10 -18.56
CA ILE A 258 -0.42 4.98 -18.72
C ILE A 258 -0.02 6.45 -18.55
N LEU A 259 0.84 6.77 -17.58
CA LEU A 259 1.31 8.14 -17.37
C LEU A 259 2.07 8.68 -18.57
N LYS A 260 2.85 7.85 -19.26
CA LYS A 260 3.53 8.23 -20.51
C LYS A 260 2.55 8.57 -21.63
N GLU A 261 1.43 7.83 -21.75
CA GLU A 261 0.37 8.15 -22.74
C GLU A 261 -0.20 9.57 -22.51
N PHE A 262 -0.46 9.92 -21.25
CA PHE A 262 -0.92 11.26 -20.90
C PHE A 262 0.17 12.32 -21.14
N TYR A 263 1.42 12.05 -20.75
CA TYR A 263 2.54 12.95 -20.96
C TYR A 263 2.74 13.28 -22.45
N GLU A 264 2.76 12.28 -23.33
CA GLU A 264 2.97 12.48 -24.78
C GLU A 264 1.89 13.37 -25.40
N LYS A 265 0.65 13.34 -24.90
CA LYS A 265 -0.42 14.22 -25.36
C LYS A 265 -0.21 15.68 -24.99
N TYR A 266 0.39 15.96 -23.82
CA TYR A 266 0.43 17.31 -23.25
C TYR A 266 1.83 17.91 -23.11
N ARG A 267 2.89 17.19 -23.42
CA ARG A 267 4.28 17.64 -23.24
C ARG A 267 4.60 18.97 -23.93
N ASP A 268 4.00 19.22 -25.09
CA ASP A 268 4.25 20.42 -25.89
C ASP A 268 3.67 21.70 -25.25
N THR A 269 2.86 21.56 -24.21
CA THR A 269 2.35 22.69 -23.41
C THR A 269 3.46 23.30 -22.53
N GLY A 270 4.56 22.57 -22.26
CA GLY A 270 5.63 22.97 -21.34
C GLY A 270 5.23 22.96 -19.86
N ARG A 271 3.97 22.60 -19.51
CA ARG A 271 3.43 22.61 -18.14
C ARG A 271 3.08 21.23 -17.60
N VAL A 272 3.49 20.15 -18.27
CA VAL A 272 3.31 18.78 -17.81
C VAL A 272 4.66 18.12 -17.64
N ILE A 273 4.90 17.56 -16.46
CA ILE A 273 6.15 16.89 -16.11
C ILE A 273 5.86 15.41 -15.81
N LEU A 274 6.63 14.51 -16.42
CA LEU A 274 6.63 13.10 -16.07
C LEU A 274 7.74 12.84 -15.06
N ILE A 275 7.37 12.48 -13.83
CA ILE A 275 8.33 12.12 -12.78
C ILE A 275 8.83 10.71 -13.04
N GLU A 276 10.15 10.56 -13.03
CA GLU A 276 10.79 9.26 -13.15
C GLU A 276 10.61 8.43 -11.87
N ASP A 277 10.75 7.13 -12.02
CA ASP A 277 10.74 6.17 -10.93
C ASP A 277 11.85 6.46 -9.91
N ASN A 278 11.48 6.48 -8.63
CA ASN A 278 12.36 6.75 -7.50
C ASN A 278 11.89 6.01 -6.24
N SER A 279 12.68 6.08 -5.15
CA SER A 279 12.25 5.55 -3.86
C SER A 279 10.97 6.23 -3.35
N CYS A 280 10.24 5.53 -2.49
CA CYS A 280 8.99 6.05 -1.91
C CYS A 280 9.17 7.39 -1.17
N GLU A 281 10.31 7.63 -0.55
CA GLU A 281 10.63 8.88 0.15
C GLU A 281 10.82 10.05 -0.83
N VAL A 282 11.46 9.80 -1.98
CA VAL A 282 11.64 10.80 -3.04
C VAL A 282 10.29 11.09 -3.72
N LEU A 283 9.51 10.06 -4.05
CA LEU A 283 8.17 10.23 -4.62
C LEU A 283 7.26 11.01 -3.66
N LYS A 284 7.30 10.69 -2.35
CA LYS A 284 6.60 11.46 -1.33
C LYS A 284 7.07 12.92 -1.29
N GLY A 285 8.36 13.17 -1.48
CA GLY A 285 8.92 14.51 -1.58
C GLY A 285 8.32 15.32 -2.74
N TYR A 286 8.14 14.73 -3.93
CA TYR A 286 7.43 15.38 -5.04
C TYR A 286 5.95 15.62 -4.71
N ILE A 287 5.27 14.62 -4.17
CA ILE A 287 3.85 14.72 -3.78
C ILE A 287 3.64 15.82 -2.74
N SER A 288 4.54 15.97 -1.77
CA SER A 288 4.43 16.96 -0.69
C SER A 288 4.49 18.41 -1.15
N LYS A 289 5.05 18.66 -2.35
CA LYS A 289 5.15 19.98 -2.98
C LYS A 289 3.95 20.32 -3.88
N CYS A 290 3.05 19.38 -4.09
CA CYS A 290 1.86 19.61 -4.88
C CYS A 290 0.86 20.50 -4.11
N ARG A 291 0.15 21.37 -4.85
CA ARG A 291 -0.99 22.09 -4.32
C ARG A 291 -2.19 21.17 -4.11
N PHE A 292 -2.44 20.30 -5.09
CA PHE A 292 -3.48 19.27 -5.07
C PHE A 292 -2.90 17.94 -5.53
N PHE A 293 -3.53 16.83 -5.12
CA PHE A 293 -3.15 15.51 -5.58
C PHE A 293 -4.38 14.67 -5.99
N ILE A 294 -4.30 14.02 -7.15
CA ILE A 294 -5.29 13.06 -7.62
C ILE A 294 -4.63 11.70 -7.70
N GLY A 295 -5.00 10.79 -6.80
CA GLY A 295 -4.30 9.52 -6.62
C GLY A 295 -5.16 8.28 -6.81
N ALA A 296 -4.64 7.32 -7.57
CA ALA A 296 -5.24 6.00 -7.76
C ALA A 296 -4.63 4.92 -6.85
N ARG A 297 -3.40 5.11 -6.39
CA ARG A 297 -2.70 4.19 -5.48
C ARG A 297 -2.84 4.65 -4.04
N THR A 298 -3.25 3.76 -3.15
CA THR A 298 -3.49 4.08 -1.72
C THR A 298 -2.28 4.76 -1.07
N HIS A 299 -1.06 4.25 -1.29
CA HIS A 299 0.10 4.82 -0.64
C HIS A 299 0.57 6.14 -1.28
N SER A 300 0.23 6.42 -2.55
CA SER A 300 0.44 7.75 -3.10
C SER A 300 -0.52 8.77 -2.46
N THR A 301 -1.78 8.37 -2.20
CA THR A 301 -2.74 9.23 -1.50
C THR A 301 -2.39 9.42 -0.02
N ILE A 302 -1.86 8.40 0.65
CA ILE A 302 -1.33 8.53 2.02
C ILE A 302 -0.12 9.47 2.06
N ALA A 303 0.78 9.40 1.06
CA ALA A 303 1.90 10.33 0.93
C ALA A 303 1.40 11.78 0.83
N ALA A 304 0.33 12.04 0.06
CA ALA A 304 -0.29 13.35 -0.06
C ALA A 304 -0.99 13.79 1.24
N TYR A 305 -1.86 12.96 1.80
CA TYR A 305 -2.54 13.24 3.06
C TYR A 305 -1.55 13.54 4.18
N SER A 306 -0.54 12.68 4.38
CA SER A 306 0.48 12.85 5.43
C SER A 306 1.40 14.05 5.24
N SER A 307 1.30 14.72 4.08
CA SER A 307 1.99 15.97 3.72
C SER A 307 1.04 17.18 3.66
N ASN A 308 -0.18 17.07 4.17
CA ASN A 308 -1.21 18.12 4.18
C ASN A 308 -1.65 18.57 2.78
N VAL A 309 -1.54 17.72 1.77
CA VAL A 309 -1.96 18.03 0.39
C VAL A 309 -3.41 17.64 0.19
N PRO A 310 -4.32 18.58 -0.15
CA PRO A 310 -5.69 18.27 -0.52
C PRO A 310 -5.73 17.25 -1.65
N THR A 311 -6.42 16.12 -1.42
CA THR A 311 -6.32 14.94 -2.26
C THR A 311 -7.67 14.38 -2.62
N LEU A 312 -7.88 14.10 -3.91
CA LEU A 312 -8.99 13.32 -4.43
C LEU A 312 -8.51 11.90 -4.76
N VAL A 313 -9.17 10.91 -4.17
CA VAL A 313 -8.86 9.50 -4.44
C VAL A 313 -9.74 8.99 -5.57
N VAL A 314 -9.13 8.50 -6.65
CA VAL A 314 -9.84 7.77 -7.71
C VAL A 314 -9.63 6.28 -7.44
N GLY A 315 -10.63 5.65 -6.79
CA GLY A 315 -10.44 4.31 -6.24
C GLY A 315 -11.72 3.48 -6.15
N TYR A 316 -11.57 2.24 -5.73
CA TYR A 316 -12.69 1.27 -5.65
C TYR A 316 -12.66 0.40 -4.38
N SER A 317 -11.66 0.53 -3.52
CA SER A 317 -11.44 -0.38 -2.39
C SER A 317 -11.89 0.18 -1.05
N VAL A 318 -12.15 -0.71 -0.08
CA VAL A 318 -12.46 -0.36 1.32
C VAL A 318 -11.40 0.55 1.94
N LYS A 319 -10.11 0.32 1.65
CA LYS A 319 -9.01 1.12 2.19
C LYS A 319 -9.09 2.59 1.77
N ALA A 320 -9.46 2.88 0.52
CA ALA A 320 -9.66 4.24 0.05
C ALA A 320 -10.80 4.92 0.80
N ARG A 321 -11.94 4.22 0.94
CA ARG A 321 -13.11 4.70 1.67
C ARG A 321 -12.84 4.85 3.16
N GLY A 322 -12.22 3.85 3.79
CA GLY A 322 -11.95 3.83 5.23
C GLY A 322 -11.00 4.95 5.65
N ILE A 323 -9.87 5.13 4.95
CA ILE A 323 -8.91 6.19 5.26
C ILE A 323 -9.53 7.58 5.07
N ALA A 324 -10.28 7.82 3.97
CA ALA A 324 -10.95 9.10 3.77
C ALA A 324 -12.01 9.38 4.85
N LYS A 325 -12.83 8.36 5.18
CA LYS A 325 -13.81 8.45 6.27
C LYS A 325 -13.16 8.81 7.61
N ASP A 326 -12.01 8.19 7.92
CA ASP A 326 -11.30 8.42 9.19
C ASP A 326 -10.62 9.80 9.25
N LEU A 327 -10.21 10.35 8.09
CA LEU A 327 -9.60 11.68 8.00
C LEU A 327 -10.65 12.79 7.98
N PHE A 328 -11.75 12.60 7.26
CA PHE A 328 -12.70 13.66 6.92
C PHE A 328 -14.11 13.46 7.50
N GLY A 329 -14.39 12.30 8.11
CA GLY A 329 -15.73 11.93 8.60
C GLY A 329 -16.67 11.42 7.49
N THR A 330 -16.32 11.60 6.23
CA THR A 330 -17.10 11.19 5.04
C THR A 330 -16.20 10.75 3.92
N THR A 331 -16.75 10.02 2.95
CA THR A 331 -16.08 9.71 1.66
C THR A 331 -16.48 10.68 0.56
N ASP A 332 -17.60 11.39 0.74
CA ASP A 332 -18.18 12.27 -0.28
C ASP A 332 -17.26 13.48 -0.51
N GLY A 333 -16.94 13.74 -1.77
CA GLY A 333 -16.00 14.78 -2.17
C GLY A 333 -14.52 14.40 -2.07
N TYR A 334 -14.17 13.25 -1.45
CA TYR A 334 -12.79 12.80 -1.27
C TYR A 334 -12.45 11.50 -2.01
N VAL A 335 -13.45 10.66 -2.28
CA VAL A 335 -13.27 9.39 -3.00
C VAL A 335 -14.24 9.33 -4.16
N LEU A 336 -13.70 9.16 -5.37
CA LEU A 336 -14.47 8.96 -6.59
C LEU A 336 -14.33 7.49 -7.04
N PRO A 337 -15.36 6.65 -6.83
CA PRO A 337 -15.31 5.25 -7.25
C PRO A 337 -15.39 5.13 -8.76
N VAL A 338 -14.39 4.52 -9.39
CA VAL A 338 -14.33 4.36 -10.86
C VAL A 338 -15.51 3.59 -11.45
N GLN A 339 -16.09 2.66 -10.67
CA GLN A 339 -17.27 1.91 -11.07
C GLN A 339 -18.55 2.77 -11.16
N MET A 340 -18.54 3.95 -10.54
CA MET A 340 -19.67 4.85 -10.50
C MET A 340 -19.62 5.94 -11.58
N LEU A 341 -18.52 6.05 -12.33
CA LEU A 341 -18.37 7.02 -13.41
C LEU A 341 -19.36 6.75 -14.54
N LYS A 342 -20.16 7.76 -14.89
CA LYS A 342 -21.20 7.73 -15.93
C LYS A 342 -20.95 8.74 -17.04
N THR A 343 -20.25 9.83 -16.73
CA THR A 343 -19.93 10.93 -17.64
C THR A 343 -18.43 11.16 -17.70
N ASP A 344 -17.97 12.05 -18.56
CA ASP A 344 -16.55 12.39 -18.67
C ASP A 344 -16.13 13.60 -17.79
N CYS A 345 -17.04 14.15 -16.97
CA CYS A 345 -16.85 15.37 -16.19
C CYS A 345 -16.69 15.13 -14.69
N GLU A 346 -17.04 13.95 -14.17
CA GLU A 346 -17.19 13.72 -12.71
C GLU A 346 -15.88 13.94 -11.95
N LEU A 347 -14.74 13.60 -12.55
CA LEU A 347 -13.43 13.87 -11.94
C LEU A 347 -13.12 15.38 -11.93
N LEU A 348 -13.49 16.11 -12.97
CA LEU A 348 -13.36 17.56 -13.02
C LEU A 348 -14.27 18.22 -11.98
N ASP A 349 -15.53 17.81 -11.88
CA ASP A 349 -16.49 18.36 -10.92
C ASP A 349 -15.99 18.13 -9.48
N ALA A 350 -15.47 16.92 -9.18
CA ALA A 350 -14.89 16.61 -7.88
C ALA A 350 -13.62 17.45 -7.62
N PHE A 351 -12.78 17.69 -8.62
CA PHE A 351 -11.61 18.55 -8.49
C PHE A 351 -11.97 20.02 -8.25
N LEU A 352 -12.99 20.54 -8.93
CA LEU A 352 -13.48 21.91 -8.70
C LEU A 352 -13.99 22.08 -7.26
N ASN A 353 -14.68 21.07 -6.74
CA ASN A 353 -15.11 21.06 -5.35
C ASN A 353 -13.90 21.00 -4.38
N LEU A 354 -12.87 20.20 -4.68
CA LEU A 354 -11.63 20.14 -3.90
C LEU A 354 -10.92 21.52 -3.87
N MET A 355 -10.86 22.21 -5.01
CA MET A 355 -10.27 23.55 -5.10
C MET A 355 -11.05 24.58 -4.25
N LEU A 356 -12.37 24.51 -4.26
CA LEU A 356 -13.24 25.43 -3.49
C LEU A 356 -13.01 25.31 -2.00
N HIS A 357 -12.69 24.10 -1.50
CA HIS A 357 -12.48 23.81 -0.08
C HIS A 357 -11.00 23.63 0.30
N GLU A 358 -10.05 24.10 -0.54
CA GLU A 358 -8.60 23.87 -0.37
C GLU A 358 -8.12 24.16 1.06
N ASN A 359 -8.42 25.36 1.58
CA ASN A 359 -7.93 25.79 2.89
C ASN A 359 -8.55 24.99 4.05
N GLU A 360 -9.84 24.66 3.95
CA GLU A 360 -10.54 23.85 4.94
C GLU A 360 -9.94 22.45 5.03
N ILE A 361 -9.75 21.81 3.88
CA ILE A 361 -9.18 20.46 3.77
C ILE A 361 -7.74 20.45 4.28
N ARG A 362 -6.93 21.46 3.94
CA ARG A 362 -5.54 21.56 4.38
C ARG A 362 -5.44 21.70 5.89
N ASN A 363 -6.25 22.55 6.50
CA ASN A 363 -6.33 22.72 7.95
C ASN A 363 -6.79 21.44 8.65
N GLN A 364 -7.78 20.75 8.09
CA GLN A 364 -8.24 19.48 8.64
C GLN A 364 -7.16 18.40 8.59
N LEU A 365 -6.43 18.30 7.47
CA LEU A 365 -5.29 17.37 7.33
C LEU A 365 -4.18 17.67 8.34
N GLU A 366 -3.85 18.92 8.59
CA GLU A 366 -2.84 19.31 9.58
C GLU A 366 -3.18 18.80 10.99
N VAL A 367 -4.43 18.97 11.40
CA VAL A 367 -4.93 18.43 12.67
C VAL A 367 -4.91 16.91 12.70
N GLN A 368 -5.46 16.27 11.64
CA GLN A 368 -5.59 14.82 11.57
C GLN A 368 -4.23 14.13 11.48
N ASN A 369 -3.26 14.68 10.76
CA ASN A 369 -1.93 14.11 10.65
C ASN A 369 -1.22 13.95 11.99
N THR A 370 -1.43 14.90 12.92
CA THR A 370 -0.90 14.77 14.29
C THR A 370 -1.48 13.54 14.99
N LEU A 371 -2.78 13.28 14.83
CA LEU A 371 -3.48 12.14 15.42
C LEU A 371 -3.08 10.82 14.74
N PHE A 372 -3.03 10.79 13.40
CA PHE A 372 -2.67 9.60 12.64
C PHE A 372 -1.24 9.17 12.90
N ARG A 373 -0.29 10.09 12.96
CA ARG A 373 1.11 9.78 13.34
C ARG A 373 1.18 9.17 14.74
N LYS A 374 0.51 9.77 15.73
CA LYS A 374 0.45 9.18 17.10
C LYS A 374 -0.17 7.79 17.08
N ARG A 375 -1.25 7.60 16.32
CA ARG A 375 -1.96 6.32 16.20
C ARG A 375 -1.09 5.24 15.54
N ALA A 376 -0.26 5.59 14.55
CA ALA A 376 0.70 4.65 13.95
C ALA A 376 1.69 4.10 14.99
N TYR A 377 2.16 4.94 15.92
CA TYR A 377 3.06 4.50 17.00
C TYR A 377 2.38 3.69 18.12
N VAL A 378 1.05 3.65 18.20
CA VAL A 378 0.34 2.75 19.15
C VAL A 378 0.74 1.29 18.89
N ALA A 379 0.96 0.92 17.64
CA ALA A 379 1.37 -0.42 17.25
C ALA A 379 2.65 -0.91 17.95
N LEU A 380 3.62 -0.02 18.26
CA LEU A 380 4.82 -0.36 19.03
C LEU A 380 4.49 -0.86 20.44
N ASN A 381 3.54 -0.19 21.11
CA ASN A 381 3.14 -0.57 22.46
C ASN A 381 2.41 -1.90 22.48
N GLU A 382 1.62 -2.19 21.43
CA GLU A 382 0.87 -3.44 21.33
C GLU A 382 1.80 -4.63 21.03
N ILE A 383 2.82 -4.45 20.18
CA ILE A 383 3.83 -5.50 19.92
C ILE A 383 4.60 -5.86 21.20
N LYS A 384 4.91 -4.90 22.07
CA LYS A 384 5.61 -5.16 23.33
C LYS A 384 4.80 -5.98 24.34
N LYS A 385 3.49 -6.16 24.13
CA LYS A 385 2.62 -6.92 25.04
C LYS A 385 2.50 -8.39 24.66
N ILE A 386 2.89 -8.79 23.47
CA ILE A 386 2.80 -10.16 22.95
C ILE A 386 4.14 -10.88 23.04
#